data_9edbffb95e0ce2cac56ae4eaf7d29f5c
#
_entry.id   9edbffb95e0ce2cac56ae4eaf7d29f5c
#
_cell.length_a   1.000
_cell.length_b   1.000
_cell.length_c   1.000
_cell.angle_alpha   90.00
_cell.angle_beta   90.00
_cell.angle_gamma   90.00
#
_symmetry.space_group_name_H-M   'P 1'
#
loop_
_entity.id
_entity.type
_entity.pdbx_description
1 polymer ?
#
loop_
_entity_poly.entity_id
_entity_poly.type
_entity_poly.pdbx_seq_one_letter_code
_entity_poly.pdbx_strand_id
1 'polypeptide(L)'
;AVYNEPYRALPMRHSIEIGSDGGRAHYEWDLGGRWHGVSAVTNGPCEPLAEGSEAQFVAEHYWGYTRQRDGATVEYQVRHPSWRAWRATGSVHGDPALTYGPAFGEVLRGPPVSAYLAEGSAVEVVAPRRLPATGRLHR
;
A
#
# COMPACT_ATOMS: atom_id res chain seq x y z
N ALA A 1 -6.34 13.69 13.17
CA ALA A 1 -5.97 12.81 12.05
C ALA A 1 -4.91 11.82 12.52
N VAL A 2 -5.01 10.57 12.11
CA VAL A 2 -4.02 9.52 12.44
C VAL A 2 -2.69 9.84 11.74
N TYR A 3 -2.78 10.34 10.52
CA TYR A 3 -1.64 10.71 9.71
C TYR A 3 -1.48 12.23 9.64
N ASN A 4 -0.25 12.68 9.50
CA ASN A 4 0.08 14.09 9.46
C ASN A 4 -0.04 14.70 8.05
N GLU A 5 -0.47 13.87 7.09
CA GLU A 5 -0.60 14.24 5.70
C GLU A 5 -2.05 14.59 5.33
N PRO A 6 -2.27 15.57 4.46
CA PRO A 6 -3.60 15.87 3.96
C PRO A 6 -4.07 14.77 3.00
N TYR A 7 -5.10 14.04 3.37
CA TYR A 7 -5.76 13.10 2.46
C TYR A 7 -6.63 13.86 1.46
N ARG A 8 -6.55 13.45 0.22
CA ARG A 8 -7.43 13.91 -0.84
C ARG A 8 -8.33 12.76 -1.26
N ALA A 9 -9.64 12.97 -1.19
CA ALA A 9 -10.58 12.05 -1.81
C ALA A 9 -10.59 12.33 -3.33
N LEU A 10 -10.33 11.31 -4.11
CA LEU A 10 -10.34 11.38 -5.57
C LEU A 10 -11.40 10.41 -6.10
N PRO A 11 -12.04 10.71 -7.24
CA PRO A 11 -12.83 9.72 -7.94
C PRO A 11 -11.98 8.50 -8.27
N MET A 12 -12.49 7.32 -7.96
CA MET A 12 -11.81 6.06 -8.20
C MET A 12 -12.72 5.07 -8.91
N ARG A 13 -12.11 4.21 -9.73
CA ARG A 13 -12.77 3.05 -10.32
C ARG A 13 -11.83 1.85 -10.28
N HIS A 14 -12.39 0.66 -10.31
CA HIS A 14 -11.62 -0.57 -10.31
C HIS A 14 -12.31 -1.66 -11.11
N SER A 15 -11.52 -2.62 -11.55
CA SER A 15 -11.98 -3.90 -12.10
C SER A 15 -11.12 -5.00 -11.49
N ILE A 16 -11.77 -6.02 -10.92
CA ILE A 16 -11.11 -7.16 -10.30
C ILE A 16 -11.76 -8.42 -10.86
N GLU A 17 -10.97 -9.23 -11.56
CA GLU A 17 -11.38 -10.50 -12.14
C GLU A 17 -10.40 -11.56 -11.64
N ILE A 18 -10.76 -12.29 -10.60
CA ILE A 18 -9.92 -13.30 -9.97
C ILE A 18 -10.72 -14.58 -9.82
N GLY A 19 -10.16 -15.69 -10.32
CA GLY A 19 -10.66 -17.04 -10.15
C GLY A 19 -9.65 -17.94 -9.44
N SER A 20 -9.91 -19.25 -9.43
CA SER A 20 -9.02 -20.24 -8.83
C SER A 20 -7.60 -20.23 -9.43
N ASP A 21 -7.50 -19.91 -10.69
CA ASP A 21 -6.25 -19.98 -11.47
C ASP A 21 -5.52 -18.61 -11.53
N GLY A 22 -6.02 -17.63 -10.78
CA GLY A 22 -5.52 -16.26 -10.77
C GLY A 22 -6.42 -15.30 -11.52
N GLY A 23 -5.86 -14.18 -11.98
CA GLY A 23 -6.63 -13.16 -12.68
C GLY A 23 -5.92 -11.83 -12.80
N ARG A 24 -6.71 -10.78 -12.79
CA ARG A 24 -6.22 -9.41 -12.92
C ARG A 24 -6.97 -8.47 -11.99
N ALA A 25 -6.27 -7.44 -11.56
CA ALA A 25 -6.83 -6.31 -10.85
C ALA A 25 -6.35 -5.00 -11.49
N HIS A 26 -7.23 -4.03 -11.55
CA HIS A 26 -6.97 -2.72 -12.09
C HIS A 26 -7.64 -1.67 -11.21
N TYR A 27 -6.88 -0.68 -10.80
CA TYR A 27 -7.35 0.45 -10.00
C TYR A 27 -6.95 1.75 -10.68
N GLU A 28 -7.87 2.68 -10.76
CA GLU A 28 -7.62 4.00 -11.32
C GLU A 28 -8.19 5.10 -10.43
N TRP A 29 -7.56 6.26 -10.47
CA TRP A 29 -8.03 7.49 -9.83
C TRP A 29 -7.91 8.68 -10.77
N ASP A 30 -8.84 9.61 -10.68
CA ASP A 30 -8.81 10.85 -11.45
C ASP A 30 -8.07 11.94 -10.67
N LEU A 31 -7.05 12.52 -11.28
CA LEU A 31 -6.35 13.68 -10.77
C LEU A 31 -6.38 14.81 -11.82
N GLY A 32 -7.29 15.75 -11.63
CA GLY A 32 -7.43 16.90 -12.50
C GLY A 32 -7.90 16.57 -13.92
N GLY A 33 -8.82 15.60 -14.06
CA GLY A 33 -9.36 15.17 -15.36
C GLY A 33 -8.48 14.16 -16.10
N ARG A 34 -7.45 13.63 -15.43
CA ARG A 34 -6.58 12.58 -15.97
C ARG A 34 -6.64 11.34 -15.09
N TRP A 35 -6.88 10.21 -15.70
CA TRP A 35 -6.89 8.92 -15.02
C TRP A 35 -5.47 8.38 -14.91
N HIS A 36 -5.11 8.02 -13.68
CA HIS A 36 -3.88 7.35 -13.30
C HIS A 36 -4.23 6.04 -12.66
N GLY A 37 -3.36 5.05 -12.72
CA GLY A 37 -3.72 3.77 -12.13
C GLY A 37 -2.57 2.79 -12.01
N VAL A 38 -2.92 1.67 -11.42
CA VAL A 38 -2.07 0.50 -11.32
C VAL A 38 -2.84 -0.72 -11.74
N SER A 39 -2.18 -1.66 -12.38
CA SER A 39 -2.76 -2.96 -12.69
C SER A 39 -1.78 -4.08 -12.37
N ALA A 40 -2.35 -5.26 -12.10
CA ALA A 40 -1.61 -6.47 -11.89
C ALA A 40 -2.30 -7.65 -12.59
N VAL A 41 -1.50 -8.49 -13.21
CA VAL A 41 -1.93 -9.77 -13.79
C VAL A 41 -1.16 -10.87 -13.09
N THR A 42 -1.85 -11.86 -12.55
CA THR A 42 -1.23 -12.94 -11.76
C THR A 42 -0.40 -13.88 -12.63
N ASN A 43 0.65 -14.40 -12.04
CA ASN A 43 1.55 -15.39 -12.64
C ASN A 43 1.65 -16.60 -11.71
N GLY A 44 1.09 -17.74 -12.10
CA GLY A 44 1.14 -18.96 -11.31
C GLY A 44 0.08 -19.03 -10.19
N PRO A 45 0.23 -19.96 -9.24
CA PRO A 45 -0.74 -20.26 -8.21
C PRO A 45 -0.77 -19.23 -7.09
N CYS A 46 -1.87 -19.22 -6.33
CA CYS A 46 -1.95 -18.52 -5.05
C CYS A 46 -1.28 -19.34 -3.97
N GLU A 47 -0.28 -18.77 -3.32
CA GLU A 47 0.54 -19.46 -2.33
C GLU A 47 0.57 -18.71 -0.99
N PRO A 48 0.76 -19.42 0.12
CA PRO A 48 1.08 -18.78 1.38
C PRO A 48 2.33 -17.92 1.25
N LEU A 49 2.39 -16.81 1.96
CA LEU A 49 3.57 -15.96 1.99
C LEU A 49 4.72 -16.71 2.68
N ALA A 50 5.83 -16.88 1.98
CA ALA A 50 7.00 -17.53 2.56
C ALA A 50 7.61 -16.64 3.65
N GLU A 51 7.98 -17.24 4.78
CA GLU A 51 8.63 -16.54 5.89
C GLU A 51 9.91 -15.83 5.43
N GLY A 52 10.07 -14.57 5.83
CA GLY A 52 11.21 -13.72 5.46
C GLY A 52 11.22 -13.25 4.01
N SER A 53 10.18 -13.55 3.23
CA SER A 53 10.09 -13.08 1.84
C SER A 53 9.72 -11.61 1.72
N GLU A 54 10.06 -11.02 0.56
CA GLU A 54 9.60 -9.67 0.21
C GLU A 54 8.07 -9.57 0.22
N ALA A 55 7.37 -10.57 -0.29
CA ALA A 55 5.92 -10.60 -0.32
C ALA A 55 5.32 -10.55 1.09
N GLN A 56 5.90 -11.30 2.03
CA GLN A 56 5.51 -11.23 3.44
C GLN A 56 5.78 -9.85 4.01
N PHE A 57 6.97 -9.31 3.79
CA PHE A 57 7.33 -7.96 4.25
C PHE A 57 6.35 -6.90 3.73
N VAL A 58 5.93 -6.97 2.47
CA VAL A 58 5.00 -6.01 1.88
C VAL A 58 3.57 -6.19 2.39
N ALA A 59 3.11 -7.44 2.57
CA ALA A 59 1.72 -7.73 2.91
C ALA A 59 1.43 -7.74 4.41
N GLU A 60 2.41 -8.05 5.25
CA GLU A 60 2.22 -8.26 6.70
C GLU A 60 2.73 -7.07 7.53
N HIS A 61 2.19 -5.88 7.25
CA HIS A 61 2.44 -4.69 8.05
C HIS A 61 1.32 -4.47 9.06
N TYR A 62 1.49 -5.01 10.25
CA TYR A 62 0.47 -4.96 11.33
C TYR A 62 0.57 -3.71 12.21
N TRP A 63 1.61 -2.92 12.08
CA TRP A 63 1.82 -1.72 12.88
C TRP A 63 2.20 -0.53 12.03
N GLY A 64 1.56 0.60 12.31
CA GLY A 64 1.89 1.88 11.69
C GLY A 64 2.26 2.93 12.72
N TYR A 65 3.21 3.79 12.36
CA TYR A 65 3.72 4.85 13.21
C TYR A 65 3.74 6.16 12.45
N THR A 66 3.20 7.21 13.05
CA THR A 66 3.20 8.54 12.45
C THR A 66 3.72 9.56 13.45
N ARG A 67 4.77 10.28 13.06
CA ARG A 67 5.26 11.40 13.86
C ARG A 67 4.33 12.59 13.73
N GLN A 68 3.88 13.12 14.85
CA GLN A 68 3.04 14.29 14.93
C GLN A 68 3.87 15.59 14.90
N ARG A 69 3.21 16.72 14.60
CA ARG A 69 3.87 18.05 14.54
C ARG A 69 4.48 18.48 15.87
N ASP A 70 3.93 18.02 16.97
CA ASP A 70 4.42 18.29 18.33
C ASP A 70 5.54 17.32 18.80
N GLY A 71 6.01 16.46 17.90
CA GLY A 71 7.09 15.51 18.17
C GLY A 71 6.65 14.18 18.77
N ALA A 72 5.38 14.03 19.19
CA ALA A 72 4.85 12.74 19.64
C ALA A 72 4.71 11.78 18.47
N THR A 73 4.66 10.48 18.77
CA THR A 73 4.36 9.44 17.78
C THR A 73 2.94 8.91 18.03
N VAL A 74 2.18 8.74 16.97
CA VAL A 74 0.93 7.97 17.00
C VAL A 74 1.22 6.58 16.45
N GLU A 75 0.88 5.58 17.22
CA GLU A 75 0.95 4.16 16.88
C GLU A 75 -0.47 3.65 16.62
N TYR A 76 -0.65 2.82 15.62
CA TYR A 76 -1.90 2.10 15.39
C TYR A 76 -1.61 0.68 14.95
N GLN A 77 -2.52 -0.23 15.26
CA GLN A 77 -2.45 -1.63 14.86
C GLN A 77 -3.47 -1.90 13.77
N VAL A 78 -3.04 -2.62 12.76
CA VAL A 78 -3.90 -3.22 11.73
C VAL A 78 -3.96 -4.72 11.98
N ARG A 79 -5.14 -5.29 12.01
CA ARG A 79 -5.34 -6.72 12.25
C ARG A 79 -6.02 -7.36 11.06
N HIS A 80 -5.41 -8.37 10.55
CA HIS A 80 -5.94 -9.28 9.53
C HIS A 80 -5.21 -10.63 9.62
N PRO A 81 -5.78 -11.73 9.13
CA PRO A 81 -5.05 -12.99 9.02
C PRO A 81 -3.93 -12.86 7.99
N SER A 82 -2.93 -13.73 8.07
CA SER A 82 -1.94 -13.85 6.99
C SER A 82 -2.65 -14.18 5.68
N TRP A 83 -2.30 -13.46 4.62
CA TRP A 83 -2.90 -13.66 3.30
C TRP A 83 -2.06 -14.61 2.47
N ARG A 84 -2.72 -15.32 1.57
CA ARG A 84 -2.08 -15.94 0.44
C ARG A 84 -1.98 -14.89 -0.68
N ALA A 85 -1.00 -15.06 -1.55
CA ALA A 85 -0.82 -14.13 -2.66
C ALA A 85 -0.41 -14.85 -3.95
N TRP A 86 -0.76 -14.24 -5.05
CA TRP A 86 -0.20 -14.55 -6.37
C TRP A 86 0.99 -13.62 -6.63
N ARG A 87 2.05 -14.16 -7.20
CA ARG A 87 3.01 -13.32 -7.93
C ARG A 87 2.29 -12.71 -9.12
N ALA A 88 2.64 -11.49 -9.46
CA ALA A 88 1.98 -10.77 -10.55
C ALA A 88 2.98 -9.98 -11.39
N THR A 89 2.58 -9.69 -12.62
CA THR A 89 3.19 -8.63 -13.41
C THR A 89 2.39 -7.36 -13.18
N GLY A 90 3.05 -6.36 -12.62
CA GLY A 90 2.45 -5.05 -12.34
C GLY A 90 2.75 -4.04 -13.43
N SER A 91 1.86 -3.07 -13.59
CA SER A 91 2.10 -1.88 -14.40
C SER A 91 1.50 -0.64 -13.76
N VAL A 92 2.13 0.51 -14.03
CA VAL A 92 1.67 1.82 -13.59
C VAL A 92 1.23 2.62 -14.83
N HIS A 93 0.08 3.27 -14.72
CA HIS A 93 -0.52 4.06 -15.81
C HIS A 93 -0.57 5.54 -15.44
N GLY A 94 -0.32 6.40 -16.41
CA GLY A 94 -0.28 7.84 -16.22
C GLY A 94 1.05 8.36 -15.69
N ASP A 95 1.04 9.50 -15.02
CA ASP A 95 2.25 10.11 -14.43
C ASP A 95 2.16 10.06 -12.88
N PRO A 96 2.88 9.13 -12.25
CA PRO A 96 2.89 9.03 -10.79
C PRO A 96 3.47 10.27 -10.10
N ALA A 97 4.29 11.07 -10.77
CA ALA A 97 4.82 12.30 -10.20
C ALA A 97 3.72 13.33 -9.90
N LEU A 98 2.63 13.32 -10.66
CA LEU A 98 1.47 14.18 -10.38
C LEU A 98 0.74 13.78 -9.10
N THR A 99 0.79 12.50 -8.74
CA THR A 99 0.14 11.98 -7.53
C THR A 99 1.03 12.15 -6.30
N TYR A 100 2.30 11.76 -6.40
CA TYR A 100 3.20 11.62 -5.26
C TYR A 100 4.28 12.72 -5.19
N GLY A 101 4.28 13.64 -6.15
CA GLY A 101 5.25 14.73 -6.23
C GLY A 101 6.58 14.33 -6.86
N PRO A 102 7.43 15.33 -7.19
CA PRO A 102 8.64 15.12 -7.96
C PRO A 102 9.68 14.23 -7.27
N ALA A 103 9.71 14.20 -5.94
CA ALA A 103 10.66 13.39 -5.19
C ALA A 103 10.50 11.88 -5.43
N PHE A 104 9.27 11.43 -5.69
CA PHE A 104 8.96 10.03 -5.98
C PHE A 104 8.75 9.76 -7.47
N GLY A 105 8.52 10.81 -8.26
CA GLY A 105 8.13 10.67 -9.65
C GLY A 105 9.17 9.95 -10.50
N GLU A 106 10.46 10.16 -10.24
CA GLU A 106 11.54 9.52 -10.98
C GLU A 106 11.58 8.00 -10.70
N VAL A 107 11.48 7.63 -9.43
CA VAL A 107 11.47 6.21 -9.01
C VAL A 107 10.24 5.48 -9.53
N LEU A 108 9.07 6.14 -9.50
CA LEU A 108 7.79 5.54 -9.90
C LEU A 108 7.56 5.49 -11.41
N ARG A 109 8.40 6.11 -12.21
CA ARG A 109 8.33 6.00 -13.68
C ARG A 109 8.90 4.70 -14.23
N GLY A 110 9.75 4.04 -13.46
CA GLY A 110 10.29 2.74 -13.83
C GLY A 110 9.24 1.62 -13.75
N PRO A 111 9.47 0.47 -14.38
CA PRO A 111 8.61 -0.69 -14.19
C PRO A 111 8.69 -1.15 -12.72
N PRO A 112 7.59 -1.67 -12.14
CA PRO A 112 7.65 -2.27 -10.82
C PRO A 112 8.68 -3.39 -10.76
N VAL A 113 9.49 -3.41 -9.72
CA VAL A 113 10.49 -4.46 -9.49
C VAL A 113 9.80 -5.77 -9.12
N SER A 114 8.72 -5.67 -8.36
CA SER A 114 7.86 -6.80 -7.98
C SER A 114 6.40 -6.37 -7.93
N ALA A 115 5.49 -7.30 -8.07
CA ALA A 115 4.06 -7.09 -7.86
C ALA A 115 3.43 -8.37 -7.30
N TYR A 116 2.49 -8.17 -6.40
CA TYR A 116 1.73 -9.25 -5.77
C TYR A 116 0.25 -8.87 -5.73
N LEU A 117 -0.59 -9.87 -5.87
CA LEU A 117 -2.03 -9.75 -5.65
C LEU A 117 -2.39 -10.66 -4.49
N ALA A 118 -2.83 -10.08 -3.38
CA ALA A 118 -3.22 -10.82 -2.20
C ALA A 118 -4.72 -11.15 -2.23
N GLU A 119 -5.12 -12.28 -1.65
CA GLU A 119 -6.53 -12.65 -1.51
C GLU A 119 -7.32 -11.58 -0.76
N GLY A 120 -6.67 -10.93 0.20
CA GLY A 120 -7.32 -9.97 1.06
C GLY A 120 -8.26 -10.60 2.09
N SER A 121 -8.75 -9.78 2.99
CA SER A 121 -9.76 -10.14 3.99
C SER A 121 -10.38 -8.88 4.59
N ALA A 122 -11.31 -9.04 5.50
CA ALA A 122 -11.68 -7.97 6.40
C ALA A 122 -10.46 -7.52 7.23
N VAL A 123 -10.31 -6.23 7.39
CA VAL A 123 -9.22 -5.59 8.11
C VAL A 123 -9.80 -4.76 9.25
N GLU A 124 -9.27 -4.94 10.46
CA GLU A 124 -9.59 -4.12 11.62
C GLU A 124 -8.46 -3.12 11.87
N VAL A 125 -8.80 -1.84 11.96
CA VAL A 125 -7.86 -0.81 12.41
C VAL A 125 -8.18 -0.46 13.85
N VAL A 126 -7.27 -0.80 14.75
CA VAL A 126 -7.43 -0.51 16.19
C VAL A 126 -7.25 0.98 16.42
N ALA A 127 -7.99 1.52 17.38
CA ALA A 127 -7.89 2.93 17.75
C ALA A 127 -6.43 3.35 18.01
N PRO A 128 -5.97 4.45 17.43
CA PRO A 128 -4.58 4.88 17.54
C PRO A 128 -4.22 5.26 18.98
N ARG A 129 -3.01 4.94 19.39
CA ARG A 129 -2.44 5.31 20.68
C ARG A 129 -1.33 6.35 20.48
N ARG A 130 -1.39 7.42 21.26
CA ARG A 130 -0.33 8.40 21.27
C ARG A 130 0.79 7.97 22.23
N LEU A 131 1.98 7.89 21.72
CA LEU A 131 3.20 7.67 22.50
C LEU A 131 3.81 9.03 22.86
N PRO A 132 4.35 9.18 24.07
CA PRO A 132 5.05 10.41 24.44
C PRO A 132 6.25 10.62 23.52
N ALA A 133 6.61 11.88 23.27
CA ALA A 133 7.87 12.19 22.64
C ALA A 133 9.00 11.62 23.52
N THR A 134 9.78 10.69 23.00
CA THR A 134 11.01 10.22 23.65
C THR A 134 11.92 11.44 23.79
N GLY A 135 12.28 11.79 25.03
CA GLY A 135 13.18 12.88 25.30
C GLY A 135 14.44 12.79 24.43
N ARG A 136 14.96 13.92 23.98
CA ARG A 136 16.20 13.98 23.21
C ARG A 136 17.25 13.16 23.96
N LEU A 137 17.74 12.11 23.33
CA LEU A 137 19.02 11.54 23.71
C LEU A 137 20.03 12.67 23.49
N HIS A 138 20.45 13.30 24.57
CA HIS A 138 21.62 14.19 24.55
C HIS A 138 22.79 13.36 24.04
N ARG A 139 23.29 13.71 22.87
CA ARG A 139 24.61 13.31 22.41
C ARG A 139 25.65 14.18 23.11
#